data_36297dad7c6da93b2b6d94c578f07684
#
_entry.id   36297dad7c6da93b2b6d94c578f07684
#
_cell.length_a   1.000
_cell.length_b   1.000
_cell.length_c   1.000
_cell.angle_alpha   90.00
_cell.angle_beta   90.00
_cell.angle_gamma   90.00
#
_symmetry.space_group_name_H-M   'P 1'
#
loop_
_entity.id
_entity.type
_entity.pdbx_description
1 polymer ?
#
loop_
_entity_poly.entity_id
_entity_poly.type
_entity_poly.pdbx_seq_one_letter_code
_entity_poly.pdbx_strand_id
1 'polypeptide(L)'
;TTINHNYWLLMLDSNLYSDVHGVGAPKVNGLLSQTTLQWIDNIFQLAQKKNKRIIPVIHHNTVTHYQALEANYTLDNADELRDILFKYGTPFTLSGHIHAQHYATIESANHKLMTDIVTGAFASYPSYISKISFTDNAITYQAEPLAMTDNAITNSIINPQLRDYSNYMKHLFDDSSHKMVYGEMIEGGWYQENDPLLEEVAQYVAALNLAFFAGKPINILDLQDIPNIEKIQQLIDDNATTFFKDYLKMILDNQTDYTELRNIHW
;
A
#
# COMPACT_ATOMS: atom_id res chain seq x y z
N THR A 1 13.84 4.96 -18.06
CA THR A 1 15.17 5.15 -17.45
C THR A 1 15.91 3.82 -17.42
N THR A 2 17.21 3.83 -17.70
CA THR A 2 18.10 2.65 -17.60
C THR A 2 18.60 2.52 -16.17
N ILE A 3 18.42 1.37 -15.54
CA ILE A 3 18.98 1.07 -14.21
C ILE A 3 20.41 0.53 -14.40
N ASN A 4 20.55 -0.49 -15.28
CA ASN A 4 21.83 -1.13 -15.59
C ASN A 4 21.79 -1.76 -16.99
N HIS A 5 22.76 -2.60 -17.31
CA HIS A 5 22.82 -3.25 -18.63
C HIS A 5 21.62 -4.13 -18.95
N ASN A 6 20.86 -4.62 -17.97
CA ASN A 6 19.79 -5.59 -18.16
C ASN A 6 18.38 -5.00 -17.97
N TYR A 7 18.23 -3.92 -17.21
CA TYR A 7 16.93 -3.44 -16.75
C TYR A 7 16.66 -1.98 -17.10
N TRP A 8 15.41 -1.74 -17.53
CA TRP A 8 14.84 -0.41 -17.72
C TRP A 8 13.68 -0.22 -16.72
N LEU A 9 13.55 0.97 -16.14
CA LEU A 9 12.33 1.41 -15.47
C LEU A 9 11.41 2.09 -16.48
N LEU A 10 10.17 1.66 -16.53
CA LEU A 10 9.10 2.30 -17.29
C LEU A 10 8.17 3.01 -16.31
N MET A 11 8.33 4.33 -16.20
CA MET A 11 7.50 5.18 -15.36
C MET A 11 6.22 5.52 -16.09
N LEU A 12 5.07 5.16 -15.52
CA LEU A 12 3.74 5.34 -16.11
C LEU A 12 2.93 6.31 -15.25
N ASP A 13 2.29 7.26 -15.90
CA ASP A 13 1.33 8.16 -15.28
C ASP A 13 -0.08 7.71 -15.64
N SER A 14 -0.84 7.34 -14.63
CA SER A 14 -2.22 6.85 -14.73
C SER A 14 -3.24 7.83 -14.19
N ASN A 15 -2.82 9.05 -13.79
CA ASN A 15 -3.74 10.04 -13.23
C ASN A 15 -4.62 10.67 -14.31
N LEU A 16 -5.84 11.05 -13.91
CA LEU A 16 -6.83 11.69 -14.76
C LEU A 16 -6.84 13.20 -14.51
N TYR A 17 -6.16 13.97 -15.38
CA TYR A 17 -6.02 15.42 -15.25
C TYR A 17 -7.15 16.21 -15.94
N SER A 18 -7.83 15.63 -16.93
CA SER A 18 -8.80 16.33 -17.78
C SER A 18 -10.08 16.74 -17.07
N ASP A 19 -10.39 16.10 -15.95
CA ASP A 19 -11.65 16.30 -15.22
C ASP A 19 -11.49 17.19 -13.97
N VAL A 20 -10.36 17.86 -13.84
CA VAL A 20 -10.07 18.75 -12.69
C VAL A 20 -10.69 20.12 -12.93
N HIS A 21 -12.01 20.23 -12.74
CA HIS A 21 -12.71 21.51 -12.75
C HIS A 21 -13.44 21.69 -11.41
N GLY A 22 -12.86 22.48 -10.49
CA GLY A 22 -13.51 22.90 -9.25
C GLY A 22 -12.79 22.51 -7.97
N VAL A 23 -13.46 22.72 -6.84
CA VAL A 23 -12.97 22.54 -5.46
C VAL A 23 -12.89 21.06 -5.05
N GLY A 24 -12.99 20.15 -5.97
CA GLY A 24 -12.78 18.72 -5.71
C GLY A 24 -11.36 18.33 -6.14
N ALA A 25 -10.65 17.61 -5.32
CA ALA A 25 -9.37 17.00 -5.64
C ALA A 25 -9.40 16.27 -7.00
N PRO A 26 -8.26 15.97 -7.62
CA PRO A 26 -8.22 15.14 -8.81
C PRO A 26 -8.97 13.81 -8.53
N LYS A 27 -9.51 13.20 -9.59
CA LYS A 27 -10.13 11.87 -9.46
C LYS A 27 -9.15 10.90 -8.82
N VAL A 28 -9.67 10.08 -7.91
CA VAL A 28 -8.85 9.12 -7.17
C VAL A 28 -8.50 7.91 -8.04
N ASN A 29 -9.37 7.54 -8.98
CA ASN A 29 -9.14 6.44 -9.92
C ASN A 29 -8.14 6.77 -11.02
N GLY A 30 -7.54 5.76 -11.59
CA GLY A 30 -6.56 5.86 -12.67
C GLY A 30 -6.95 5.10 -13.93
N LEU A 31 -6.52 5.62 -15.09
CA LEU A 31 -6.77 5.02 -16.39
C LEU A 31 -5.59 5.28 -17.34
N LEU A 32 -5.18 4.28 -18.11
CA LEU A 32 -4.25 4.45 -19.21
C LEU A 32 -5.01 4.59 -20.53
N SER A 33 -4.70 5.63 -21.33
CA SER A 33 -5.31 5.78 -22.65
C SER A 33 -4.88 4.64 -23.60
N GLN A 34 -5.67 4.37 -24.63
CA GLN A 34 -5.31 3.38 -25.65
C GLN A 34 -3.99 3.74 -26.36
N THR A 35 -3.74 5.04 -26.54
CA THR A 35 -2.45 5.51 -27.09
C THR A 35 -1.29 5.19 -26.14
N THR A 36 -1.50 5.33 -24.84
CA THR A 36 -0.48 4.99 -23.82
C THR A 36 -0.23 3.48 -23.80
N LEU A 37 -1.26 2.66 -23.83
CA LEU A 37 -1.13 1.20 -23.90
C LEU A 37 -0.37 0.73 -25.14
N GLN A 38 -0.70 1.30 -26.30
CA GLN A 38 0.02 1.05 -27.55
C GLN A 38 1.50 1.45 -27.45
N TRP A 39 1.79 2.60 -26.84
CA TRP A 39 3.17 3.05 -26.62
C TRP A 39 3.90 2.09 -25.65
N ILE A 40 3.26 1.62 -24.59
CA ILE A 40 3.83 0.63 -23.65
C ILE A 40 4.22 -0.64 -24.44
N ASP A 41 3.33 -1.19 -25.25
CA ASP A 41 3.62 -2.39 -26.06
C ASP A 41 4.83 -2.17 -26.97
N ASN A 42 4.92 -1.00 -27.63
CA ASN A 42 6.07 -0.64 -28.48
C ASN A 42 7.39 -0.55 -27.70
N ILE A 43 7.35 -0.04 -26.46
CA ILE A 43 8.54 0.04 -25.60
C ILE A 43 9.00 -1.35 -25.16
N PHE A 44 8.07 -2.26 -24.83
CA PHE A 44 8.40 -3.66 -24.55
C PHE A 44 9.01 -4.37 -25.75
N GLN A 45 8.48 -4.17 -26.96
CA GLN A 45 9.08 -4.70 -28.18
C GLN A 45 10.52 -4.17 -28.40
N LEU A 46 10.73 -2.87 -28.15
CA LEU A 46 12.08 -2.29 -28.25
C LEU A 46 13.04 -2.87 -27.21
N ALA A 47 12.57 -3.07 -25.98
CA ALA A 47 13.35 -3.66 -24.92
C ALA A 47 13.77 -5.10 -25.28
N GLN A 48 12.85 -5.90 -25.81
CA GLN A 48 13.12 -7.25 -26.27
C GLN A 48 14.21 -7.29 -27.35
N LYS A 49 14.12 -6.40 -28.37
CA LYS A 49 15.14 -6.26 -29.41
C LYS A 49 16.52 -5.88 -28.86
N LYS A 50 16.56 -5.24 -27.71
CA LYS A 50 17.79 -4.78 -27.02
C LYS A 50 18.23 -5.70 -25.88
N ASN A 51 17.59 -6.87 -25.71
CA ASN A 51 17.81 -7.80 -24.60
C ASN A 51 17.69 -7.08 -23.21
N LYS A 52 16.68 -6.21 -23.08
CA LYS A 52 16.37 -5.51 -21.82
C LYS A 52 15.08 -6.06 -21.22
N ARG A 53 15.03 -6.07 -19.90
CA ARG A 53 13.84 -6.35 -19.09
C ARG A 53 13.26 -5.04 -18.58
N ILE A 54 11.94 -4.92 -18.57
CA ILE A 54 11.27 -3.69 -18.12
C ILE A 54 10.64 -3.94 -16.77
N ILE A 55 10.89 -3.04 -15.83
CA ILE A 55 10.19 -2.94 -14.55
C ILE A 55 9.21 -1.78 -14.67
N PRO A 56 7.90 -2.02 -14.75
CA PRO A 56 6.89 -0.99 -14.74
C PRO A 56 6.77 -0.36 -13.35
N VAL A 57 6.62 0.96 -13.31
CA VAL A 57 6.35 1.74 -12.10
C VAL A 57 5.14 2.62 -12.40
N ILE A 58 4.08 2.48 -11.63
CA ILE A 58 2.80 3.17 -11.84
C ILE A 58 2.21 3.54 -10.48
N HIS A 59 1.35 4.57 -10.42
CA HIS A 59 0.75 4.96 -9.15
C HIS A 59 -0.38 4.02 -8.71
N HIS A 60 -1.35 3.76 -9.60
CA HIS A 60 -2.49 2.88 -9.30
C HIS A 60 -2.11 1.41 -9.41
N ASN A 61 -2.73 0.57 -8.60
CA ASN A 61 -2.41 -0.84 -8.54
C ASN A 61 -2.74 -1.57 -9.85
N THR A 62 -1.86 -2.46 -10.28
CA THR A 62 -2.09 -3.31 -11.46
C THR A 62 -2.83 -4.60 -11.12
N VAL A 63 -2.86 -4.97 -9.85
CA VAL A 63 -3.59 -6.09 -9.27
C VAL A 63 -4.39 -5.60 -8.08
N THR A 64 -5.59 -6.10 -7.88
CA THR A 64 -6.39 -5.80 -6.70
C THR A 64 -5.70 -6.35 -5.45
N HIS A 65 -5.30 -5.46 -4.54
CA HIS A 65 -4.64 -5.83 -3.30
C HIS A 65 -5.65 -6.25 -2.22
N TYR A 66 -6.74 -5.52 -2.12
CA TYR A 66 -7.81 -5.77 -1.16
C TYR A 66 -9.15 -5.60 -1.85
N GLN A 67 -10.01 -6.60 -1.76
CA GLN A 67 -11.31 -6.57 -2.43
C GLN A 67 -12.18 -5.37 -2.01
N ALA A 68 -12.13 -5.00 -0.73
CA ALA A 68 -12.84 -3.84 -0.19
C ALA A 68 -12.31 -2.50 -0.71
N LEU A 69 -11.06 -2.46 -1.23
CA LEU A 69 -10.38 -1.28 -1.75
C LEU A 69 -10.11 -1.39 -3.27
N GLU A 70 -10.82 -2.23 -4.00
CA GLU A 70 -10.62 -2.37 -5.44
C GLU A 70 -10.99 -1.09 -6.19
N ALA A 71 -12.19 -0.59 -5.94
CA ALA A 71 -12.69 0.61 -6.59
C ALA A 71 -11.80 1.82 -6.28
N ASN A 72 -11.40 2.54 -7.31
CA ASN A 72 -10.51 3.70 -7.29
C ASN A 72 -9.04 3.43 -6.98
N TYR A 73 -8.67 2.27 -6.43
CA TYR A 73 -7.27 1.94 -6.12
C TYR A 73 -6.60 1.10 -7.21
N THR A 74 -7.33 0.12 -7.74
CA THR A 74 -6.87 -0.63 -8.92
C THR A 74 -7.12 0.21 -10.17
N LEU A 75 -6.18 0.17 -11.11
CA LEU A 75 -6.28 0.86 -12.40
C LEU A 75 -7.56 0.42 -13.13
N ASP A 76 -8.40 1.34 -13.61
CA ASP A 76 -9.71 1.04 -14.21
C ASP A 76 -9.61 0.06 -15.40
N ASN A 77 -8.51 0.11 -16.15
CA ASN A 77 -8.20 -0.82 -17.23
C ASN A 77 -6.94 -1.66 -16.95
N ALA A 78 -6.81 -2.15 -15.72
CA ALA A 78 -5.70 -3.00 -15.32
C ALA A 78 -5.57 -4.25 -16.18
N ASP A 79 -6.68 -4.84 -16.64
CA ASP A 79 -6.68 -6.02 -17.51
C ASP A 79 -5.91 -5.78 -18.80
N GLU A 80 -6.15 -4.66 -19.48
CA GLU A 80 -5.45 -4.30 -20.71
C GLU A 80 -3.95 -4.12 -20.51
N LEU A 81 -3.55 -3.51 -19.40
CA LEU A 81 -2.13 -3.41 -19.05
C LEU A 81 -1.54 -4.78 -18.71
N ARG A 82 -2.23 -5.60 -17.92
CA ARG A 82 -1.76 -6.96 -17.55
C ARG A 82 -1.58 -7.86 -18.77
N ASP A 83 -2.44 -7.77 -19.77
CA ASP A 83 -2.29 -8.53 -21.02
C ASP A 83 -0.95 -8.21 -21.71
N ILE A 84 -0.56 -6.94 -21.74
CA ILE A 84 0.76 -6.54 -22.26
C ILE A 84 1.87 -7.11 -21.37
N LEU A 85 1.77 -6.99 -20.06
CA LEU A 85 2.79 -7.45 -19.13
C LEU A 85 3.00 -8.97 -19.20
N PHE A 86 1.92 -9.74 -19.25
CA PHE A 86 1.98 -11.18 -19.42
C PHE A 86 2.53 -11.61 -20.78
N LYS A 87 2.21 -10.89 -21.86
CA LYS A 87 2.77 -11.12 -23.21
C LYS A 87 4.29 -11.08 -23.20
N TYR A 88 4.89 -10.18 -22.41
CA TYR A 88 6.34 -10.03 -22.33
C TYR A 88 6.98 -10.73 -21.13
N GLY A 89 6.20 -11.44 -20.32
CA GLY A 89 6.67 -12.20 -19.17
C GLY A 89 7.20 -11.33 -18.04
N THR A 90 6.56 -10.21 -17.78
CA THR A 90 6.92 -9.31 -16.67
C THR A 90 6.49 -9.98 -15.34
N PRO A 91 7.41 -10.25 -14.41
CA PRO A 91 7.06 -10.98 -13.18
C PRO A 91 6.50 -10.09 -12.09
N PHE A 92 6.74 -8.77 -12.15
CA PHE A 92 6.21 -7.84 -11.15
C PHE A 92 6.08 -6.41 -11.67
N THR A 93 5.24 -5.64 -10.99
CA THR A 93 5.09 -4.20 -11.10
C THR A 93 5.36 -3.53 -9.76
N LEU A 94 5.70 -2.26 -9.77
CA LEU A 94 5.82 -1.42 -8.58
C LEU A 94 4.72 -0.39 -8.61
N SER A 95 3.91 -0.36 -7.57
CA SER A 95 2.80 0.58 -7.46
C SER A 95 2.74 1.28 -6.10
N GLY A 96 1.72 2.08 -5.88
CA GLY A 96 1.50 2.86 -4.66
C GLY A 96 0.02 2.93 -4.32
N HIS A 97 -0.47 4.13 -4.05
CA HIS A 97 -1.86 4.53 -3.88
C HIS A 97 -2.56 4.04 -2.60
N ILE A 98 -2.52 2.75 -2.27
CA ILE A 98 -3.13 2.24 -1.04
C ILE A 98 -2.39 2.65 0.24
N HIS A 99 -1.21 3.24 0.12
CA HIS A 99 -0.35 3.72 1.20
C HIS A 99 0.12 2.65 2.20
N ALA A 100 -0.44 1.45 2.17
CA ALA A 100 -0.03 0.31 2.99
C ALA A 100 1.04 -0.52 2.30
N GLN A 101 1.95 -1.10 3.07
CA GLN A 101 2.92 -2.06 2.54
C GLN A 101 2.23 -3.37 2.20
N HIS A 102 2.25 -3.76 0.93
CA HIS A 102 1.60 -4.99 0.49
C HIS A 102 2.13 -5.50 -0.85
N TYR A 103 1.92 -6.78 -1.15
CA TYR A 103 2.03 -7.31 -2.49
C TYR A 103 0.87 -8.27 -2.78
N ALA A 104 0.40 -8.25 -4.02
CA ALA A 104 -0.66 -9.12 -4.50
C ALA A 104 -0.23 -9.82 -5.79
N THR A 105 -0.57 -11.09 -5.94
CA THR A 105 -0.19 -11.90 -7.09
C THR A 105 -1.42 -12.33 -7.86
N ILE A 106 -1.33 -12.26 -9.19
CA ILE A 106 -2.34 -12.76 -10.11
C ILE A 106 -1.73 -13.78 -11.06
N GLU A 107 -2.54 -14.76 -11.45
CA GLU A 107 -2.18 -15.79 -12.41
C GLU A 107 -2.93 -15.55 -13.73
N SER A 108 -2.19 -15.61 -14.84
CA SER A 108 -2.78 -15.57 -16.18
C SER A 108 -3.42 -16.90 -16.56
N ALA A 109 -4.22 -16.91 -17.62
CA ALA A 109 -4.81 -18.14 -18.18
C ALA A 109 -3.75 -19.19 -18.58
N ASN A 110 -2.51 -18.79 -18.81
CA ASN A 110 -1.39 -19.68 -19.16
C ASN A 110 -0.49 -19.99 -17.95
N HIS A 111 -1.01 -19.87 -16.74
CA HIS A 111 -0.32 -20.15 -15.49
C HIS A 111 0.96 -19.32 -15.23
N LYS A 112 1.06 -18.14 -15.83
CA LYS A 112 2.13 -17.19 -15.51
C LYS A 112 1.69 -16.32 -14.32
N LEU A 113 2.57 -16.17 -13.35
CA LEU A 113 2.36 -15.34 -12.19
C LEU A 113 2.92 -13.93 -12.42
N MET A 114 2.22 -12.92 -11.95
CA MET A 114 2.69 -11.53 -11.84
C MET A 114 2.30 -10.97 -10.49
N THR A 115 3.24 -10.30 -9.84
CA THR A 115 3.06 -9.68 -8.53
C THR A 115 3.08 -8.17 -8.66
N ASP A 116 2.06 -7.50 -8.14
CA ASP A 116 2.09 -6.05 -7.92
C ASP A 116 2.60 -5.77 -6.51
N ILE A 117 3.62 -4.93 -6.38
CA ILE A 117 4.27 -4.62 -5.11
C ILE A 117 4.04 -3.15 -4.79
N VAL A 118 3.36 -2.89 -3.68
CA VAL A 118 3.19 -1.55 -3.13
C VAL A 118 4.19 -1.33 -2.00
N THR A 119 4.94 -0.24 -2.10
CA THR A 119 5.67 0.28 -0.96
C THR A 119 4.76 1.22 -0.16
N GLY A 120 4.69 1.03 1.15
CA GLY A 120 3.92 1.91 2.03
C GLY A 120 4.33 3.39 1.87
N ALA A 121 3.39 4.30 2.07
CA ALA A 121 3.63 5.73 1.86
C ALA A 121 4.73 6.24 2.80
N PHE A 122 5.67 7.01 2.26
CA PHE A 122 6.75 7.59 3.04
C PHE A 122 6.26 8.56 4.13
N ALA A 123 5.14 9.24 3.88
CA ALA A 123 4.49 10.15 4.83
C ALA A 123 3.64 9.44 5.89
N SER A 124 3.52 8.11 5.84
CA SER A 124 2.76 7.29 6.79
C SER A 124 3.71 6.37 7.55
N TYR A 125 3.38 6.06 8.83
CA TYR A 125 4.14 5.06 9.56
C TYR A 125 4.06 3.69 8.86
N PRO A 126 5.17 2.94 8.75
CA PRO A 126 6.49 3.20 9.33
C PRO A 126 7.49 3.92 8.39
N SER A 127 7.03 4.66 7.39
CA SER A 127 7.87 5.45 6.45
C SER A 127 8.87 4.57 5.71
N TYR A 128 8.37 3.58 4.97
CA TYR A 128 9.22 2.61 4.30
C TYR A 128 10.07 3.20 3.16
N ILE A 129 11.28 2.70 3.06
CA ILE A 129 12.13 2.76 1.87
C ILE A 129 12.30 1.34 1.35
N SER A 130 12.05 1.14 0.06
CA SER A 130 12.16 -0.18 -0.54
C SER A 130 13.44 -0.34 -1.35
N LYS A 131 14.03 -1.52 -1.23
CA LYS A 131 15.22 -1.96 -1.95
C LYS A 131 14.90 -3.15 -2.82
N ILE A 132 15.29 -3.07 -4.08
CA ILE A 132 15.23 -4.19 -5.01
C ILE A 132 16.64 -4.63 -5.32
N SER A 133 16.95 -5.88 -5.02
CA SER A 133 18.24 -6.49 -5.28
C SER A 133 18.14 -7.49 -6.43
N PHE A 134 19.09 -7.42 -7.36
CA PHE A 134 19.18 -8.27 -8.53
C PHE A 134 20.37 -9.20 -8.39
N THR A 135 20.14 -10.49 -8.51
CA THR A 135 21.17 -11.50 -8.68
C THR A 135 21.02 -12.13 -10.07
N ASP A 136 21.93 -13.02 -10.45
CA ASP A 136 21.85 -13.71 -11.74
C ASP A 136 20.58 -14.57 -11.89
N ASN A 137 20.04 -15.06 -10.76
CA ASN A 137 18.96 -16.04 -10.73
C ASN A 137 17.66 -15.55 -10.08
N ALA A 138 17.68 -14.46 -9.35
CA ALA A 138 16.50 -14.01 -8.61
C ALA A 138 16.51 -12.50 -8.34
N ILE A 139 15.32 -11.95 -8.12
CA ILE A 139 15.08 -10.60 -7.67
C ILE A 139 14.50 -10.70 -6.25
N THR A 140 14.97 -9.84 -5.37
CA THR A 140 14.46 -9.72 -4.00
C THR A 140 13.99 -8.29 -3.77
N TYR A 141 12.79 -8.14 -3.24
CA TYR A 141 12.24 -6.90 -2.74
C TYR A 141 12.30 -6.90 -1.22
N GLN A 142 12.65 -5.77 -0.62
CA GLN A 142 12.68 -5.58 0.83
C GLN A 142 12.29 -4.15 1.16
N ALA A 143 11.31 -3.98 2.06
CA ALA A 143 10.92 -2.69 2.61
C ALA A 143 11.50 -2.55 4.03
N GLU A 144 12.18 -1.46 4.29
CA GLU A 144 12.80 -1.15 5.58
C GLU A 144 12.28 0.19 6.08
N PRO A 145 11.90 0.31 7.37
CA PRO A 145 11.56 1.60 7.95
C PRO A 145 12.75 2.57 7.85
N LEU A 146 12.48 3.83 7.59
CA LEU A 146 13.50 4.85 7.62
C LEU A 146 14.10 4.96 9.03
N ALA A 147 15.36 4.62 9.17
CA ALA A 147 16.12 4.78 10.41
C ALA A 147 17.03 6.02 10.31
N MET A 148 16.78 7.00 11.16
CA MET A 148 17.65 8.17 11.33
C MET A 148 18.79 7.81 12.30
N THR A 149 19.84 7.18 11.78
CA THR A 149 20.95 6.65 12.61
C THR A 149 22.17 7.57 12.65
N ASP A 150 22.26 8.56 11.77
CA ASP A 150 23.37 9.51 11.76
C ASP A 150 23.20 10.59 12.84
N ASN A 151 24.01 10.51 13.88
CA ASN A 151 23.99 11.48 14.99
C ASN A 151 24.26 12.92 14.54
N ALA A 152 25.04 13.14 13.47
CA ALA A 152 25.30 14.48 12.95
C ALA A 152 24.04 15.08 12.32
N ILE A 153 23.32 14.29 11.52
CA ILE A 153 22.03 14.69 10.92
C ILE A 153 21.00 14.89 12.04
N THR A 154 20.86 13.92 12.94
CA THR A 154 19.87 13.96 14.03
C THR A 154 20.09 15.19 14.92
N ASN A 155 21.34 15.54 15.26
CA ASN A 155 21.65 16.70 16.07
C ASN A 155 21.46 18.04 15.33
N SER A 156 21.50 18.06 14.00
CA SER A 156 21.22 19.25 13.19
C SER A 156 19.72 19.56 13.06
N ILE A 157 18.83 18.61 13.40
CA ILE A 157 17.39 18.79 13.32
C ILE A 157 16.93 19.76 14.42
N ILE A 158 16.33 20.87 13.99
CA ILE A 158 15.86 21.95 14.89
C ILE A 158 14.72 21.48 15.77
N ASN A 159 13.76 20.72 15.20
CA ASN A 159 12.61 20.21 15.97
C ASN A 159 13.03 18.93 16.73
N PRO A 160 13.05 18.96 18.08
CA PRO A 160 13.46 17.81 18.89
C PRO A 160 12.63 16.55 18.67
N GLN A 161 11.33 16.68 18.34
CA GLN A 161 10.43 15.54 18.08
C GLN A 161 10.88 14.74 16.85
N LEU A 162 11.42 15.40 15.84
CA LEU A 162 11.91 14.73 14.63
C LEU A 162 13.25 14.00 14.83
N ARG A 163 13.91 14.18 15.97
CA ARG A 163 15.17 13.46 16.28
C ARG A 163 14.91 11.96 16.53
N ASP A 164 13.73 11.63 17.04
CA ASP A 164 13.22 10.27 17.12
C ASP A 164 12.10 10.10 16.08
N TYR A 165 12.50 10.14 14.82
CA TYR A 165 11.57 10.18 13.69
C TYR A 165 10.60 9.00 13.68
N SER A 166 11.06 7.79 13.99
CA SER A 166 10.23 6.58 13.98
C SER A 166 9.10 6.67 15.01
N ASN A 167 9.42 7.06 16.24
CA ASN A 167 8.41 7.25 17.28
C ASN A 167 7.49 8.43 16.97
N TYR A 168 8.02 9.53 16.45
CA TYR A 168 7.20 10.66 16.02
C TYR A 168 6.17 10.25 14.98
N MET A 169 6.59 9.52 13.93
CA MET A 169 5.69 9.06 12.88
C MET A 169 4.68 8.03 13.39
N LYS A 170 5.08 7.15 14.30
CA LYS A 170 4.16 6.20 14.93
C LYS A 170 3.05 6.92 15.70
N HIS A 171 3.41 7.87 16.57
CA HIS A 171 2.43 8.65 17.32
C HIS A 171 1.53 9.49 16.42
N LEU A 172 2.09 10.15 15.40
CA LEU A 172 1.31 10.94 14.46
C LEU A 172 0.28 10.10 13.71
N PHE A 173 0.67 8.89 13.30
CA PHE A 173 -0.20 7.96 12.59
C PHE A 173 -1.27 7.39 13.53
N ASP A 174 -0.90 7.01 14.74
CA ASP A 174 -1.80 6.52 15.78
C ASP A 174 -2.88 7.55 16.13
N ASP A 175 -2.46 8.79 16.44
CA ASP A 175 -3.37 9.90 16.69
C ASP A 175 -4.31 10.19 15.51
N SER A 176 -3.82 10.07 14.28
CA SER A 176 -4.61 10.29 13.08
C SER A 176 -5.63 9.17 12.85
N SER A 177 -5.22 7.92 13.05
CA SER A 177 -6.11 6.75 13.00
C SER A 177 -7.19 6.84 14.06
N HIS A 178 -6.81 7.18 15.28
CA HIS A 178 -7.74 7.36 16.38
C HIS A 178 -8.81 8.41 16.05
N LYS A 179 -8.41 9.60 15.57
CA LYS A 179 -9.33 10.68 15.19
C LYS A 179 -10.26 10.29 14.05
N MET A 180 -9.74 9.58 13.06
CA MET A 180 -10.53 9.10 11.93
C MET A 180 -11.62 8.14 12.40
N VAL A 181 -11.29 7.15 13.20
CA VAL A 181 -12.24 6.16 13.74
C VAL A 181 -13.27 6.84 14.62
N TYR A 182 -12.83 7.77 15.46
CA TYR A 182 -13.70 8.56 16.33
C TYR A 182 -14.74 9.34 15.51
N GLY A 183 -14.32 9.98 14.41
CA GLY A 183 -15.22 10.67 13.49
C GLY A 183 -16.25 9.75 12.85
N GLU A 184 -15.80 8.61 12.30
CA GLU A 184 -16.68 7.61 11.69
C GLU A 184 -17.76 7.08 12.65
N MET A 185 -17.41 6.87 13.90
CA MET A 185 -18.36 6.40 14.91
C MET A 185 -19.40 7.45 15.27
N ILE A 186 -19.03 8.73 15.36
CA ILE A 186 -19.95 9.83 15.61
C ILE A 186 -20.89 10.02 14.42
N GLU A 187 -20.35 10.11 13.19
CA GLU A 187 -21.12 10.30 11.97
C GLU A 187 -22.04 9.12 11.69
N GLY A 188 -21.61 7.90 12.00
CA GLY A 188 -22.42 6.69 11.89
C GLY A 188 -23.54 6.58 12.92
N GLY A 189 -23.58 7.46 13.92
CA GLY A 189 -24.66 7.49 14.92
C GLY A 189 -24.67 6.31 15.91
N TRP A 190 -23.64 5.49 15.92
CA TRP A 190 -23.49 4.37 16.86
C TRP A 190 -22.69 4.75 18.10
N TYR A 191 -22.61 6.04 18.33
CA TYR A 191 -21.83 6.58 19.40
C TYR A 191 -22.45 7.86 20.02
N GLN A 192 -22.39 7.97 21.34
CA GLN A 192 -22.67 9.21 22.06
C GLN A 192 -21.38 9.78 22.62
N GLU A 193 -21.19 11.08 22.43
CA GLU A 193 -20.07 11.86 22.94
C GLU A 193 -19.96 11.67 24.46
N ASN A 194 -19.03 10.92 24.98
CA ASN A 194 -18.78 10.58 26.38
C ASN A 194 -18.99 9.10 26.78
N ASP A 195 -19.20 8.19 25.85
CA ASP A 195 -19.16 6.77 26.17
C ASP A 195 -17.69 6.33 26.39
N PRO A 196 -17.29 5.82 27.53
CA PRO A 196 -15.91 5.39 27.77
C PRO A 196 -15.44 4.28 26.81
N LEU A 197 -16.36 3.48 26.25
CA LEU A 197 -16.01 2.42 25.33
C LEU A 197 -15.53 2.93 23.95
N LEU A 198 -15.86 4.17 23.59
CA LEU A 198 -15.42 4.77 22.33
C LEU A 198 -13.91 4.90 22.25
N GLU A 199 -13.30 5.40 23.28
CA GLU A 199 -11.85 5.55 23.38
C GLU A 199 -11.18 4.19 23.17
N GLU A 200 -11.71 3.15 23.81
CA GLU A 200 -11.21 1.78 23.68
C GLU A 200 -11.38 1.22 22.24
N VAL A 201 -12.53 1.51 21.60
CA VAL A 201 -12.75 1.13 20.17
C VAL A 201 -11.76 1.85 19.28
N ALA A 202 -11.55 3.14 19.47
CA ALA A 202 -10.62 3.92 18.65
C ALA A 202 -9.17 3.41 18.82
N GLN A 203 -8.75 3.09 20.03
CA GLN A 203 -7.44 2.48 20.31
C GLN A 203 -7.29 1.11 19.65
N TYR A 204 -8.32 0.27 19.72
CA TYR A 204 -8.32 -1.04 19.06
C TYR A 204 -8.14 -0.94 17.56
N VAL A 205 -8.92 -0.09 16.89
CA VAL A 205 -8.83 0.09 15.44
C VAL A 205 -7.51 0.77 15.05
N ALA A 206 -7.00 1.72 15.83
CA ALA A 206 -5.71 2.34 15.56
C ALA A 206 -4.56 1.32 15.63
N ALA A 207 -4.58 0.39 16.57
CA ALA A 207 -3.61 -0.70 16.65
C ALA A 207 -3.68 -1.63 15.42
N LEU A 208 -4.88 -1.96 14.94
CA LEU A 208 -5.07 -2.72 13.71
C LEU A 208 -4.54 -1.95 12.49
N ASN A 209 -4.82 -0.66 12.38
CA ASN A 209 -4.32 0.18 11.30
C ASN A 209 -2.79 0.24 11.25
N LEU A 210 -2.12 0.33 12.40
CA LEU A 210 -0.64 0.30 12.44
C LEU A 210 -0.09 -0.97 11.80
N ALA A 211 -0.66 -2.13 12.11
CA ALA A 211 -0.25 -3.41 11.50
C ALA A 211 -0.56 -3.44 10.00
N PHE A 212 -1.75 -2.99 9.59
CA PHE A 212 -2.17 -2.93 8.19
C PHE A 212 -1.23 -2.08 7.34
N PHE A 213 -0.97 -0.84 7.74
CA PHE A 213 -0.10 0.05 6.98
C PHE A 213 1.37 -0.40 7.00
N ALA A 214 1.80 -1.07 8.08
CA ALA A 214 3.11 -1.70 8.13
C ALA A 214 3.20 -2.98 7.29
N GLY A 215 2.10 -3.51 6.75
CA GLY A 215 2.07 -4.75 5.98
C GLY A 215 2.49 -5.96 6.80
N LYS A 216 2.11 -6.00 8.07
CA LYS A 216 2.48 -7.06 9.02
C LYS A 216 1.24 -7.72 9.60
N PRO A 217 1.35 -9.00 10.01
CA PRO A 217 0.33 -9.61 10.84
C PRO A 217 0.14 -8.80 12.13
N ILE A 218 -1.09 -8.73 12.61
CA ILE A 218 -1.33 -8.16 13.93
C ILE A 218 -0.70 -9.05 15.01
N ASN A 219 0.06 -8.44 15.89
CA ASN A 219 0.55 -9.14 17.08
C ASN A 219 -0.54 -9.08 18.14
N ILE A 220 -1.05 -10.23 18.55
CA ILE A 220 -2.09 -10.33 19.61
C ILE A 220 -1.63 -9.65 20.91
N LEU A 221 -0.32 -9.61 21.17
CA LEU A 221 0.22 -8.91 22.34
C LEU A 221 -0.04 -7.40 22.28
N ASP A 222 -0.09 -6.82 21.10
CA ASP A 222 -0.37 -5.39 20.93
C ASP A 222 -1.83 -5.03 21.28
N LEU A 223 -2.71 -6.03 21.34
CA LEU A 223 -4.11 -5.89 21.70
C LEU A 223 -4.39 -6.24 23.18
N GLN A 224 -3.46 -6.90 23.88
CA GLN A 224 -3.69 -7.41 25.25
C GLN A 224 -3.94 -6.31 26.29
N ASP A 225 -3.38 -5.13 26.05
CA ASP A 225 -3.51 -3.99 26.95
C ASP A 225 -4.80 -3.20 26.71
N ILE A 226 -5.57 -3.55 25.67
CA ILE A 226 -6.84 -2.89 25.37
C ILE A 226 -7.94 -3.58 26.18
N PRO A 227 -8.59 -2.86 27.09
CA PRO A 227 -9.64 -3.47 27.90
C PRO A 227 -10.90 -3.76 27.07
N ASN A 228 -11.74 -4.65 27.54
CA ASN A 228 -13.07 -4.91 26.99
C ASN A 228 -13.12 -5.36 25.50
N ILE A 229 -12.07 -5.99 24.96
CA ILE A 229 -12.00 -6.39 23.53
C ILE A 229 -13.27 -7.12 23.07
N GLU A 230 -13.82 -8.05 23.82
CA GLU A 230 -15.04 -8.78 23.45
C GLU A 230 -16.24 -7.82 23.28
N LYS A 231 -16.38 -6.82 24.16
CA LYS A 231 -17.42 -5.81 24.03
C LYS A 231 -17.19 -4.89 22.85
N ILE A 232 -15.92 -4.53 22.56
CA ILE A 232 -15.55 -3.74 21.41
C ILE A 232 -15.94 -4.46 20.13
N GLN A 233 -15.59 -5.73 20.00
CA GLN A 233 -15.93 -6.56 18.85
C GLN A 233 -17.46 -6.66 18.68
N GLN A 234 -18.20 -6.90 19.75
CA GLN A 234 -19.66 -6.93 19.72
C GLN A 234 -20.25 -5.58 19.26
N LEU A 235 -19.73 -4.46 19.77
CA LEU A 235 -20.17 -3.13 19.37
C LEU A 235 -19.96 -2.86 17.88
N ILE A 236 -18.78 -3.27 17.35
CA ILE A 236 -18.47 -3.18 15.92
C ILE A 236 -19.43 -4.07 15.13
N ASP A 237 -19.66 -5.30 15.54
CA ASP A 237 -20.54 -6.25 14.85
C ASP A 237 -22.00 -5.76 14.81
N ASP A 238 -22.45 -5.10 15.86
CA ASP A 238 -23.84 -4.63 15.93
C ASP A 238 -24.08 -3.34 15.13
N ASN A 239 -23.07 -2.46 15.03
CA ASN A 239 -23.28 -1.09 14.57
C ASN A 239 -22.51 -0.69 13.31
N ALA A 240 -21.34 -1.28 13.07
CA ALA A 240 -20.48 -0.86 11.98
C ALA A 240 -21.04 -1.22 10.59
N THR A 241 -20.67 -0.45 9.58
CA THR A 241 -20.96 -0.76 8.19
C THR A 241 -20.32 -2.07 7.75
N THR A 242 -20.90 -2.73 6.74
CA THR A 242 -20.30 -3.95 6.15
C THR A 242 -18.85 -3.70 5.70
N PHE A 243 -18.61 -2.56 5.05
CA PHE A 243 -17.26 -2.17 4.63
C PHE A 243 -16.27 -2.14 5.81
N PHE A 244 -16.65 -1.52 6.93
CA PHE A 244 -15.77 -1.41 8.08
C PHE A 244 -15.49 -2.77 8.74
N LYS A 245 -16.51 -3.64 8.84
CA LYS A 245 -16.35 -5.02 9.33
C LYS A 245 -15.40 -5.83 8.45
N ASP A 246 -15.61 -5.78 7.13
CA ASP A 246 -14.77 -6.48 6.17
C ASP A 246 -13.32 -5.97 6.20
N TYR A 247 -13.13 -4.67 6.37
CA TYR A 247 -11.83 -4.05 6.52
C TYR A 247 -11.09 -4.56 7.76
N LEU A 248 -11.73 -4.53 8.93
CA LEU A 248 -11.12 -5.03 10.18
C LEU A 248 -10.85 -6.53 10.12
N LYS A 249 -11.78 -7.30 9.59
CA LYS A 249 -11.60 -8.74 9.39
C LYS A 249 -10.41 -9.05 8.51
N MET A 250 -10.24 -8.34 7.42
CA MET A 250 -9.10 -8.48 6.52
C MET A 250 -7.75 -8.28 7.25
N ILE A 251 -7.68 -7.29 8.15
CA ILE A 251 -6.47 -7.06 8.95
C ILE A 251 -6.23 -8.20 9.94
N LEU A 252 -7.28 -8.64 10.64
CA LEU A 252 -7.19 -9.71 11.62
C LEU A 252 -6.84 -11.07 11.01
N ASP A 253 -7.32 -11.34 9.80
CA ASP A 253 -7.05 -12.58 9.07
C ASP A 253 -5.64 -12.60 8.43
N ASN A 254 -4.95 -11.46 8.36
CA ASN A 254 -3.62 -11.39 7.76
C ASN A 254 -2.57 -12.15 8.59
N GLN A 255 -1.92 -13.12 7.94
CA GLN A 255 -0.82 -13.90 8.51
C GLN A 255 0.51 -13.65 7.78
N THR A 256 0.53 -12.74 6.82
CA THR A 256 1.68 -12.49 5.94
C THR A 256 2.43 -11.24 6.36
N ASP A 257 3.76 -11.34 6.42
CA ASP A 257 4.64 -10.18 6.46
C ASP A 257 4.97 -9.73 5.02
N TYR A 258 4.42 -8.59 4.62
CA TYR A 258 4.58 -8.05 3.27
C TYR A 258 5.84 -7.18 3.09
N THR A 259 6.72 -7.13 4.08
CA THR A 259 7.94 -6.31 4.00
C THR A 259 9.04 -6.93 3.14
N GLU A 260 8.92 -8.23 2.83
CA GLU A 260 9.90 -8.93 2.01
C GLU A 260 9.24 -9.86 1.01
N LEU A 261 9.76 -9.86 -0.22
CA LEU A 261 9.40 -10.81 -1.26
C LEU A 261 10.69 -11.33 -1.91
N ARG A 262 10.91 -12.64 -1.84
CA ARG A 262 12.11 -13.32 -2.36
C ARG A 262 11.77 -14.19 -3.58
N ASN A 263 12.81 -14.50 -4.35
CA ASN A 263 12.72 -15.46 -5.46
C ASN A 263 11.74 -15.04 -6.57
N ILE A 264 11.68 -13.73 -6.87
CA ILE A 264 11.00 -13.29 -8.08
C ILE A 264 11.87 -13.68 -9.28
N HIS A 265 11.34 -14.49 -10.17
CA HIS A 265 12.05 -14.97 -11.35
C HIS A 265 11.51 -14.28 -12.60
N TRP A 266 12.44 -14.01 -13.52
CA TRP A 266 12.10 -13.42 -14.81
C TRP A 266 11.96 -14.48 -15.90
#